data_3c630a31660460c62c0e472144f7cb86
#
_entry.id   3c630a31660460c62c0e472144f7cb86
#
_cell.length_a   1.000
_cell.length_b   1.000
_cell.length_c   1.000
_cell.angle_alpha   90.00
_cell.angle_beta   90.00
_cell.angle_gamma   90.00
#
_symmetry.space_group_name_H-M   'P 1'
#
loop_
_entity.id
_entity.type
_entity.pdbx_description
1 polymer ?
#
loop_
_entity_poly.entity_id
_entity_poly.type
_entity_poly.pdbx_seq_one_letter_code
_entity_poly.pdbx_strand_id
1 'polypeptide(L)'
;MGYTNSPLVVYTKLSPNHSGQRTHSIDRITPHCVVGQLSAESICGCFTSTRRQASCNYGIGTDGRVSLCVEEKNRSWCSSSNANDQRAVTIECASDMNEPYAMNSAVYDSLVKLCIDICKRNGKKKLLWLGDKNKTLNYVPAADEMVLTVHRWFANKSCPGNWLYARLGDLAARVTVALGGLSSSGMQASSLKNLSEAEAVAKIGPLFTANQKTTGILACVSMAQFILESGYGKSELAQNANNCFGMKTSLSGNSWSGSSWDGKSVYTKKTQEQNDDGSMVTITADFR
;
A
#
# COMPACT_ATOMS: atom_id res chain seq x y z
N MET A 1 12.98 -10.73 19.28
CA MET A 1 11.75 -9.91 19.20
C MET A 1 10.57 -10.77 19.62
N GLY A 2 9.71 -10.28 20.52
CA GLY A 2 8.49 -11.01 20.89
C GLY A 2 7.43 -10.85 19.80
N TYR A 3 6.79 -11.93 19.40
CA TYR A 3 5.62 -11.87 18.52
C TYR A 3 4.44 -11.30 19.31
N THR A 4 3.69 -10.40 18.67
CA THR A 4 2.46 -9.81 19.22
C THR A 4 1.34 -9.92 18.21
N ASN A 5 0.10 -10.12 18.67
CA ASN A 5 -1.07 -10.10 17.80
C ASN A 5 -1.52 -8.66 17.52
N SER A 6 -2.26 -8.47 16.44
CA SER A 6 -2.79 -7.15 16.05
C SER A 6 -3.82 -6.62 17.07
N PRO A 7 -3.73 -5.36 17.51
CA PRO A 7 -4.76 -4.71 18.31
C PRO A 7 -6.07 -4.44 17.55
N LEU A 8 -6.09 -4.62 16.23
CA LEU A 8 -7.29 -4.49 15.40
C LEU A 8 -8.25 -5.68 15.54
N VAL A 9 -7.82 -6.73 16.23
CA VAL A 9 -8.66 -7.92 16.47
C VAL A 9 -9.82 -7.58 17.41
N VAL A 10 -11.04 -7.88 16.94
CA VAL A 10 -12.26 -7.70 17.72
C VAL A 10 -12.93 -9.04 18.09
N TYR A 11 -12.45 -10.14 17.52
CA TYR A 11 -12.94 -11.49 17.82
C TYR A 11 -11.79 -12.49 17.76
N THR A 12 -11.76 -13.42 18.71
CA THR A 12 -10.74 -14.48 18.76
C THR A 12 -11.41 -15.84 18.91
N LYS A 13 -11.07 -16.75 18.01
CA LYS A 13 -11.41 -18.17 18.13
C LYS A 13 -10.26 -18.99 17.55
N LEU A 14 -9.41 -19.49 18.42
CA LEU A 14 -8.19 -20.16 18.02
C LEU A 14 -8.45 -21.51 17.36
N SER A 15 -7.76 -21.73 16.27
CA SER A 15 -7.73 -22.98 15.52
C SER A 15 -6.71 -23.95 16.11
N PRO A 16 -7.00 -25.25 16.21
CA PRO A 16 -6.01 -26.26 16.54
C PRO A 16 -5.05 -26.58 15.36
N ASN A 17 -5.33 -26.09 14.17
CA ASN A 17 -4.59 -26.39 12.94
C ASN A 17 -3.39 -25.45 12.78
N HIS A 18 -2.34 -25.66 13.55
CA HIS A 18 -1.09 -24.91 13.46
C HIS A 18 0.10 -25.78 13.87
N SER A 19 1.30 -25.38 13.48
CA SER A 19 2.51 -26.17 13.78
C SER A 19 3.30 -25.67 15.00
N GLY A 20 2.66 -24.92 15.89
CA GLY A 20 3.37 -24.27 16.99
C GLY A 20 4.21 -23.10 16.54
N GLN A 21 5.19 -22.75 17.36
CA GLN A 21 5.99 -21.54 17.17
C GLN A 21 6.75 -21.53 15.83
N ARG A 22 6.78 -20.35 15.20
CA ARG A 22 7.55 -20.11 13.97
C ARG A 22 9.03 -20.32 14.19
N THR A 23 9.69 -20.87 13.19
CA THR A 23 11.14 -21.05 13.15
C THR A 23 11.86 -19.93 12.39
N HIS A 24 11.10 -18.96 11.86
CA HIS A 24 11.62 -17.83 11.08
C HIS A 24 10.90 -16.53 11.50
N SER A 25 11.61 -15.40 11.44
CA SER A 25 11.00 -14.08 11.63
C SER A 25 9.95 -13.78 10.56
N ILE A 26 8.95 -12.96 10.90
CA ILE A 26 7.91 -12.55 9.96
C ILE A 26 8.49 -11.51 9.00
N ASP A 27 8.54 -11.85 7.71
CA ASP A 27 8.99 -11.01 6.61
C ASP A 27 8.12 -11.16 5.35
N ARG A 28 6.98 -11.87 5.47
CA ARG A 28 5.98 -12.04 4.43
C ARG A 28 4.57 -11.80 4.93
N ILE A 29 3.69 -11.37 4.04
CA ILE A 29 2.24 -11.37 4.23
C ILE A 29 1.62 -12.10 3.05
N THR A 30 0.70 -13.03 3.33
CA THR A 30 -0.03 -13.78 2.29
C THR A 30 -1.52 -13.54 2.46
N PRO A 31 -2.13 -12.60 1.71
CA PRO A 31 -3.58 -12.42 1.70
C PRO A 31 -4.26 -13.47 0.82
N HIS A 32 -5.42 -13.94 1.26
CA HIS A 32 -6.26 -14.94 0.61
C HIS A 32 -7.67 -14.40 0.39
N CYS A 33 -8.45 -15.07 -0.45
CA CYS A 33 -9.90 -14.93 -0.54
C CYS A 33 -10.56 -16.18 0.06
N VAL A 34 -11.49 -15.98 1.01
CA VAL A 34 -12.18 -17.11 1.67
C VAL A 34 -13.28 -17.73 0.81
N VAL A 35 -13.59 -17.11 -0.34
CA VAL A 35 -14.64 -17.56 -1.28
C VAL A 35 -16.01 -17.58 -0.58
N GLY A 36 -16.43 -16.45 -0.04
CA GLY A 36 -17.72 -16.24 0.62
C GLY A 36 -17.81 -14.89 1.32
N GLN A 37 -19.02 -14.37 1.40
CA GLN A 37 -19.36 -13.13 2.15
C GLN A 37 -19.52 -13.48 3.64
N LEU A 38 -18.44 -13.92 4.27
CA LEU A 38 -18.43 -14.40 5.64
C LEU A 38 -18.17 -13.28 6.64
N SER A 39 -18.74 -13.41 7.85
CA SER A 39 -18.34 -12.59 8.99
C SER A 39 -16.96 -13.02 9.53
N ALA A 40 -16.33 -12.14 10.31
CA ALA A 40 -15.05 -12.43 10.97
C ALA A 40 -15.14 -13.71 11.84
N GLU A 41 -16.26 -13.88 12.56
CA GLU A 41 -16.56 -15.06 13.36
C GLU A 41 -16.67 -16.33 12.52
N SER A 42 -17.38 -16.24 11.39
CA SER A 42 -17.58 -17.37 10.47
C SER A 42 -16.27 -17.82 9.85
N ILE A 43 -15.38 -16.88 9.49
CA ILE A 43 -14.04 -17.21 8.96
C ILE A 43 -13.26 -18.04 9.97
N CYS A 44 -13.16 -17.60 11.24
CA CYS A 44 -12.52 -18.40 12.29
C CYS A 44 -13.21 -19.76 12.47
N GLY A 45 -14.55 -19.79 12.41
CA GLY A 45 -15.35 -21.01 12.48
C GLY A 45 -14.94 -22.08 11.46
N CYS A 46 -14.53 -21.68 10.25
CA CYS A 46 -14.08 -22.59 9.20
C CYS A 46 -12.84 -23.42 9.59
N PHE A 47 -12.06 -22.99 10.60
CA PHE A 47 -10.78 -23.58 10.94
C PHE A 47 -10.74 -24.25 12.30
N THR A 48 -11.86 -24.41 13.00
CA THR A 48 -11.93 -24.99 14.34
C THR A 48 -11.87 -26.51 14.38
N SER A 49 -12.19 -27.19 13.28
CA SER A 49 -12.11 -28.64 13.19
C SER A 49 -10.70 -29.08 12.77
N THR A 50 -10.12 -30.05 13.48
CA THR A 50 -8.84 -30.67 13.09
C THR A 50 -8.92 -31.39 11.72
N ARG A 51 -10.11 -31.82 11.32
CA ARG A 51 -10.35 -32.44 9.99
C ARG A 51 -10.14 -31.46 8.83
N ARG A 52 -10.23 -30.15 9.11
CA ARG A 52 -10.05 -29.11 8.08
C ARG A 52 -8.63 -29.08 7.51
N GLN A 53 -7.62 -29.40 8.32
CA GLN A 53 -6.19 -29.40 7.97
C GLN A 53 -5.73 -28.09 7.30
N ALA A 54 -6.36 -26.98 7.69
CA ALA A 54 -6.04 -25.63 7.20
C ALA A 54 -6.37 -24.61 8.28
N SER A 55 -5.73 -23.45 8.23
CA SER A 55 -5.98 -22.30 9.08
C SER A 55 -5.35 -21.02 8.51
N CYS A 56 -5.68 -19.87 9.07
CA CYS A 56 -5.02 -18.59 8.81
C CYS A 56 -4.65 -17.91 10.15
N ASN A 57 -3.80 -16.89 10.11
CA ASN A 57 -3.58 -16.06 11.30
C ASN A 57 -4.78 -15.16 11.56
N TYR A 58 -5.24 -14.44 10.56
CA TYR A 58 -6.35 -13.50 10.67
C TYR A 58 -7.44 -13.76 9.64
N GLY A 59 -8.67 -13.44 10.04
CA GLY A 59 -9.82 -13.34 9.14
C GLY A 59 -10.34 -11.90 9.08
N ILE A 60 -10.73 -11.42 7.90
CA ILE A 60 -11.39 -10.13 7.71
C ILE A 60 -12.79 -10.39 7.18
N GLY A 61 -13.80 -10.10 8.01
CA GLY A 61 -15.20 -10.27 7.65
C GLY A 61 -15.70 -9.25 6.63
N THR A 62 -16.86 -9.50 6.04
CA THR A 62 -17.48 -8.66 5.02
C THR A 62 -17.77 -7.22 5.49
N ASP A 63 -17.87 -7.01 6.80
CA ASP A 63 -18.00 -5.70 7.46
C ASP A 63 -16.65 -5.03 7.80
N GLY A 64 -15.53 -5.67 7.44
CA GLY A 64 -14.18 -5.20 7.72
C GLY A 64 -13.67 -5.53 9.14
N ARG A 65 -14.44 -6.22 9.99
CA ARG A 65 -13.99 -6.64 11.32
C ARG A 65 -12.89 -7.69 11.19
N VAL A 66 -11.91 -7.64 12.11
CA VAL A 66 -10.75 -8.53 12.10
C VAL A 66 -10.87 -9.58 13.19
N SER A 67 -10.66 -10.84 12.84
CA SER A 67 -10.59 -11.96 13.78
C SER A 67 -9.21 -12.60 13.84
N LEU A 68 -8.89 -13.20 14.99
CA LEU A 68 -7.67 -13.98 15.23
C LEU A 68 -8.00 -15.47 15.24
N CYS A 69 -7.43 -16.21 14.29
CA CYS A 69 -7.63 -17.66 14.15
C CYS A 69 -6.40 -18.46 14.63
N VAL A 70 -5.19 -17.95 14.36
CA VAL A 70 -3.92 -18.51 14.87
C VAL A 70 -3.03 -17.33 15.28
N GLU A 71 -2.49 -17.38 16.50
CA GLU A 71 -1.58 -16.34 16.99
C GLU A 71 -0.38 -16.16 16.06
N GLU A 72 0.10 -14.92 15.87
CA GLU A 72 1.23 -14.63 14.96
C GLU A 72 2.52 -15.36 15.33
N LYS A 73 2.72 -15.70 16.60
CA LYS A 73 3.86 -16.51 17.02
C LYS A 73 3.86 -17.92 16.43
N ASN A 74 2.70 -18.40 16.00
CA ASN A 74 2.50 -19.74 15.48
C ASN A 74 2.38 -19.76 13.96
N ARG A 75 2.89 -20.82 13.33
CA ARG A 75 2.73 -21.08 11.90
C ARG A 75 1.34 -21.61 11.60
N SER A 76 0.53 -20.85 10.87
CA SER A 76 -0.74 -21.31 10.30
C SER A 76 -0.51 -22.30 9.13
N TRP A 77 -1.57 -22.95 8.67
CA TRP A 77 -1.58 -23.87 7.52
C TRP A 77 -2.46 -23.27 6.41
N CYS A 78 -1.94 -22.30 5.66
CA CYS A 78 -2.75 -21.48 4.77
C CYS A 78 -2.33 -21.54 3.29
N SER A 79 -1.04 -21.40 3.02
CA SER A 79 -0.56 -21.21 1.64
C SER A 79 -0.19 -22.49 0.91
N SER A 80 -0.35 -23.66 1.52
CA SER A 80 0.15 -24.95 1.03
C SER A 80 1.69 -25.01 0.92
N SER A 81 2.40 -24.10 1.59
CA SER A 81 3.85 -24.05 1.62
C SER A 81 4.35 -23.85 3.06
N ASN A 82 4.96 -24.88 3.63
CA ASN A 82 5.55 -24.79 4.95
C ASN A 82 6.58 -23.64 5.03
N ALA A 83 7.47 -23.55 4.07
CA ALA A 83 8.51 -22.52 4.03
C ALA A 83 7.92 -21.10 3.96
N ASN A 84 6.84 -20.89 3.22
CA ASN A 84 6.15 -19.61 3.18
C ASN A 84 5.44 -19.32 4.51
N ASP A 85 4.65 -20.28 5.03
CA ASP A 85 3.84 -20.08 6.23
C ASP A 85 4.69 -19.88 7.51
N GLN A 86 5.95 -20.36 7.54
CA GLN A 86 6.90 -20.02 8.60
C GLN A 86 7.27 -18.54 8.62
N ARG A 87 7.24 -17.88 7.48
CA ARG A 87 7.64 -16.48 7.28
C ARG A 87 6.46 -15.53 7.17
N ALA A 88 5.28 -16.04 6.78
CA ALA A 88 4.13 -15.21 6.42
C ALA A 88 3.09 -15.09 7.53
N VAL A 89 2.59 -13.89 7.76
CA VAL A 89 1.26 -13.70 8.35
C VAL A 89 0.23 -13.91 7.24
N THR A 90 -0.69 -14.85 7.45
CA THR A 90 -1.72 -15.24 6.49
C THR A 90 -3.07 -14.65 6.87
N ILE A 91 -3.79 -14.10 5.88
CA ILE A 91 -5.03 -13.34 6.10
C ILE A 91 -6.10 -13.85 5.14
N GLU A 92 -7.17 -14.43 5.66
CA GLU A 92 -8.36 -14.78 4.89
C GLU A 92 -9.33 -13.61 4.84
N CYS A 93 -9.71 -13.18 3.65
CA CYS A 93 -10.57 -12.03 3.41
C CYS A 93 -11.91 -12.47 2.84
N ALA A 94 -13.02 -11.93 3.36
CA ALA A 94 -14.35 -12.12 2.77
C ALA A 94 -14.36 -11.63 1.32
N SER A 95 -14.98 -12.40 0.43
CA SER A 95 -14.99 -12.14 -1.02
C SER A 95 -16.23 -12.70 -1.66
N ASP A 96 -16.46 -12.37 -2.93
CA ASP A 96 -17.47 -13.05 -3.73
C ASP A 96 -17.15 -14.55 -3.89
N MET A 97 -18.17 -15.34 -4.22
CA MET A 97 -18.07 -16.79 -4.38
C MET A 97 -17.52 -17.20 -5.75
N ASN A 98 -17.52 -16.29 -6.71
CA ASN A 98 -17.09 -16.55 -8.08
C ASN A 98 -15.94 -15.61 -8.48
N GLU A 99 -15.13 -16.04 -9.44
CA GLU A 99 -14.12 -15.16 -10.04
C GLU A 99 -14.77 -13.84 -10.53
N PRO A 100 -14.14 -12.70 -10.27
CA PRO A 100 -12.75 -12.53 -9.81
C PRO A 100 -12.56 -12.58 -8.28
N TYR A 101 -13.52 -13.08 -7.50
CA TYR A 101 -13.56 -13.12 -6.03
C TYR A 101 -13.39 -11.71 -5.45
N ALA A 102 -14.24 -10.79 -5.91
CA ALA A 102 -14.16 -9.39 -5.52
C ALA A 102 -14.39 -9.20 -4.02
N MET A 103 -13.70 -8.22 -3.45
CA MET A 103 -13.86 -7.78 -2.06
C MET A 103 -14.51 -6.41 -2.06
N ASN A 104 -15.39 -6.14 -1.10
CA ASN A 104 -15.92 -4.80 -0.91
C ASN A 104 -14.86 -3.86 -0.28
N SER A 105 -15.18 -2.57 -0.23
CA SER A 105 -14.26 -1.54 0.28
C SER A 105 -13.92 -1.73 1.76
N ALA A 106 -14.86 -2.15 2.60
CA ALA A 106 -14.63 -2.37 4.03
C ALA A 106 -13.59 -3.47 4.27
N VAL A 107 -13.66 -4.58 3.51
CA VAL A 107 -12.69 -5.68 3.56
C VAL A 107 -11.32 -5.20 3.11
N TYR A 108 -11.26 -4.51 1.95
CA TYR A 108 -9.97 -4.08 1.38
C TYR A 108 -9.28 -3.01 2.24
N ASP A 109 -10.03 -2.06 2.78
CA ASP A 109 -9.48 -1.03 3.67
C ASP A 109 -9.00 -1.62 5.00
N SER A 110 -9.69 -2.64 5.51
CA SER A 110 -9.24 -3.37 6.69
C SER A 110 -8.00 -4.21 6.42
N LEU A 111 -7.88 -4.81 5.22
CA LEU A 111 -6.66 -5.48 4.79
C LEU A 111 -5.46 -4.51 4.75
N VAL A 112 -5.64 -3.31 4.20
CA VAL A 112 -4.60 -2.27 4.21
C VAL A 112 -4.19 -1.92 5.65
N LYS A 113 -5.16 -1.64 6.54
CA LYS A 113 -4.91 -1.31 7.96
C LYS A 113 -4.17 -2.43 8.69
N LEU A 114 -4.59 -3.68 8.49
CA LEU A 114 -3.96 -4.84 9.12
C LEU A 114 -2.54 -5.06 8.60
N CYS A 115 -2.28 -4.90 7.31
CA CYS A 115 -0.93 -4.97 6.74
C CYS A 115 -0.01 -3.87 7.30
N ILE A 116 -0.51 -2.65 7.48
CA ILE A 116 0.24 -1.56 8.11
C ILE A 116 0.62 -1.93 9.54
N ASP A 117 -0.33 -2.44 10.34
CA ASP A 117 -0.10 -2.84 11.72
C ASP A 117 0.92 -3.99 11.81
N ILE A 118 0.76 -5.03 11.00
CA ILE A 118 1.71 -6.16 10.94
C ILE A 118 3.12 -5.65 10.60
N CYS A 119 3.25 -4.81 9.59
CA CYS A 119 4.54 -4.23 9.21
C CYS A 119 5.16 -3.42 10.37
N LYS A 120 4.41 -2.52 11.00
CA LYS A 120 4.88 -1.69 12.14
C LYS A 120 5.39 -2.56 13.28
N ARG A 121 4.61 -3.57 13.72
CA ARG A 121 4.98 -4.46 14.83
C ARG A 121 6.20 -5.31 14.53
N ASN A 122 6.48 -5.59 13.26
CA ASN A 122 7.66 -6.33 12.81
C ASN A 122 8.81 -5.42 12.35
N GLY A 123 8.77 -4.10 12.66
CA GLY A 123 9.84 -3.15 12.35
C GLY A 123 10.02 -2.89 10.85
N LYS A 124 8.98 -3.13 10.03
CA LYS A 124 9.05 -2.98 8.58
C LYS A 124 8.60 -1.58 8.17
N LYS A 125 9.31 -0.99 7.21
CA LYS A 125 9.04 0.34 6.63
C LYS A 125 8.48 0.27 5.21
N LYS A 126 8.57 -0.91 4.57
CA LYS A 126 8.10 -1.13 3.20
C LYS A 126 7.37 -2.45 3.09
N LEU A 127 6.28 -2.46 2.32
CA LEU A 127 5.62 -3.66 1.84
C LEU A 127 5.86 -3.76 0.32
N LEU A 128 6.43 -4.85 -0.15
CA LEU A 128 6.83 -5.04 -1.54
C LEU A 128 5.90 -6.03 -2.25
N TRP A 129 5.50 -5.69 -3.47
CA TRP A 129 4.92 -6.59 -4.44
C TRP A 129 5.81 -6.68 -5.67
N LEU A 130 6.50 -7.80 -5.88
CA LEU A 130 7.44 -7.97 -6.99
C LEU A 130 6.79 -8.51 -8.27
N GLY A 131 5.49 -8.91 -8.19
CA GLY A 131 4.67 -9.30 -9.34
C GLY A 131 5.00 -10.65 -9.99
N ASP A 132 6.12 -11.23 -9.68
CA ASP A 132 6.63 -12.48 -10.27
C ASP A 132 6.97 -13.50 -9.19
N LYS A 133 6.56 -14.77 -9.40
CA LYS A 133 6.79 -15.87 -8.45
C LYS A 133 8.28 -16.11 -8.20
N ASN A 134 9.05 -16.30 -9.26
CA ASN A 134 10.46 -16.70 -9.13
C ASN A 134 11.28 -15.56 -8.53
N LYS A 135 11.06 -14.34 -9.00
CA LYS A 135 11.68 -13.15 -8.44
C LYS A 135 11.35 -13.00 -6.95
N THR A 136 10.09 -13.20 -6.54
CA THR A 136 9.67 -13.04 -5.15
C THR A 136 10.22 -14.13 -4.24
N LEU A 137 10.20 -15.39 -4.67
CA LEU A 137 10.64 -16.50 -3.83
C LEU A 137 12.16 -16.53 -3.65
N ASN A 138 12.92 -16.01 -4.61
CA ASN A 138 14.38 -15.86 -4.54
C ASN A 138 14.81 -14.51 -3.91
N TYR A 139 13.87 -13.60 -3.63
CA TYR A 139 14.18 -12.32 -3.00
C TYR A 139 14.49 -12.49 -1.51
N VAL A 140 15.58 -11.88 -1.07
CA VAL A 140 15.94 -11.79 0.35
C VAL A 140 15.57 -10.38 0.82
N PRO A 141 14.47 -10.23 1.59
CA PRO A 141 14.04 -8.93 2.07
C PRO A 141 15.08 -8.29 2.98
N ALA A 142 15.31 -6.99 2.84
CA ALA A 142 16.07 -6.22 3.82
C ALA A 142 15.33 -6.20 5.19
N ALA A 143 16.05 -5.82 6.24
CA ALA A 143 15.51 -5.84 7.60
C ALA A 143 14.22 -5.02 7.76
N ASP A 144 14.09 -3.94 6.99
CA ASP A 144 12.94 -3.03 6.99
C ASP A 144 11.90 -3.33 5.90
N GLU A 145 12.02 -4.47 5.20
CA GLU A 145 11.11 -4.87 4.12
C GLU A 145 10.24 -6.05 4.49
N MET A 146 8.99 -6.01 4.07
CA MET A 146 8.00 -7.09 4.09
C MET A 146 7.60 -7.40 2.65
N VAL A 147 7.36 -8.66 2.31
CA VAL A 147 7.04 -9.07 0.93
C VAL A 147 5.69 -9.75 0.86
N LEU A 148 4.87 -9.36 -0.13
CA LEU A 148 3.63 -10.05 -0.45
C LEU A 148 3.90 -11.35 -1.22
N THR A 149 3.23 -12.42 -0.80
CA THR A 149 3.16 -13.70 -1.52
C THR A 149 1.70 -14.11 -1.70
N VAL A 150 1.41 -15.06 -2.56
CA VAL A 150 0.04 -15.51 -2.86
C VAL A 150 -0.06 -17.02 -2.96
N HIS A 151 -1.20 -17.57 -2.57
CA HIS A 151 -1.44 -19.01 -2.52
C HIS A 151 -1.25 -19.69 -3.88
N ARG A 152 -1.71 -19.07 -4.98
CA ARG A 152 -1.58 -19.63 -6.34
C ARG A 152 -0.13 -19.90 -6.80
N TRP A 153 0.85 -19.37 -6.09
CA TRP A 153 2.26 -19.67 -6.37
C TRP A 153 2.72 -21.00 -5.77
N PHE A 154 2.02 -21.53 -4.79
CA PHE A 154 2.40 -22.73 -4.04
C PHE A 154 1.52 -23.94 -4.33
N ALA A 155 0.31 -23.71 -4.86
CA ALA A 155 -0.63 -24.77 -5.21
C ALA A 155 -1.47 -24.36 -6.43
N ASN A 156 -2.08 -25.34 -7.09
CA ASN A 156 -3.04 -25.08 -8.18
C ASN A 156 -4.37 -24.54 -7.59
N LYS A 157 -4.38 -23.26 -7.28
CA LYS A 157 -5.50 -22.52 -6.68
C LYS A 157 -5.69 -21.17 -7.37
N SER A 158 -6.93 -20.68 -7.45
CA SER A 158 -7.25 -19.34 -7.93
C SER A 158 -6.94 -18.24 -6.89
N CYS A 159 -6.87 -18.59 -5.59
CA CYS A 159 -6.60 -17.66 -4.49
C CYS A 159 -5.31 -16.84 -4.73
N PRO A 160 -5.33 -15.53 -4.51
CA PRO A 160 -6.34 -14.72 -3.81
C PRO A 160 -7.46 -14.17 -4.72
N GLY A 161 -7.70 -14.73 -5.90
CA GLY A 161 -8.61 -14.23 -6.92
C GLY A 161 -7.97 -13.15 -7.79
N ASN A 162 -8.51 -12.98 -9.00
CA ASN A 162 -7.96 -11.99 -9.93
C ASN A 162 -8.21 -10.56 -9.48
N TRP A 163 -9.29 -10.33 -8.73
CA TRP A 163 -9.59 -9.01 -8.18
C TRP A 163 -8.50 -8.49 -7.22
N LEU A 164 -8.12 -9.31 -6.22
CA LEU A 164 -7.07 -8.93 -5.26
C LEU A 164 -5.68 -8.99 -5.91
N TYR A 165 -5.43 -10.01 -6.76
CA TYR A 165 -4.15 -10.14 -7.44
C TYR A 165 -3.77 -8.89 -8.24
N ALA A 166 -4.73 -8.30 -8.97
CA ALA A 166 -4.52 -7.05 -9.72
C ALA A 166 -4.29 -5.82 -8.81
N ARG A 167 -4.62 -5.92 -7.51
CA ARG A 167 -4.51 -4.82 -6.52
C ARG A 167 -3.35 -4.96 -5.54
N LEU A 168 -2.56 -6.02 -5.64
CA LEU A 168 -1.44 -6.24 -4.70
C LEU A 168 -0.37 -5.14 -4.81
N GLY A 169 -0.17 -4.56 -5.99
CA GLY A 169 0.69 -3.38 -6.16
C GLY A 169 0.15 -2.15 -5.44
N ASP A 170 -1.16 -1.90 -5.56
CA ASP A 170 -1.84 -0.81 -4.81
C ASP A 170 -1.78 -1.04 -3.29
N LEU A 171 -2.04 -2.27 -2.84
CA LEU A 171 -1.91 -2.65 -1.43
C LEU A 171 -0.50 -2.35 -0.91
N ALA A 172 0.53 -2.80 -1.63
CA ALA A 172 1.92 -2.58 -1.25
C ALA A 172 2.28 -1.09 -1.18
N ALA A 173 1.85 -0.31 -2.17
CA ALA A 173 2.08 1.13 -2.23
C ALA A 173 1.38 1.86 -1.07
N ARG A 174 0.09 1.62 -0.84
CA ARG A 174 -0.68 2.24 0.26
C ARG A 174 -0.07 1.94 1.63
N VAL A 175 0.31 0.69 1.86
CA VAL A 175 0.94 0.29 3.13
C VAL A 175 2.30 0.97 3.29
N THR A 176 3.14 0.98 2.25
CA THR A 176 4.47 1.59 2.29
C THR A 176 4.39 3.10 2.57
N VAL A 177 3.45 3.81 1.94
CA VAL A 177 3.18 5.23 2.22
C VAL A 177 2.81 5.44 3.69
N ALA A 178 1.89 4.64 4.22
CA ALA A 178 1.44 4.75 5.61
C ALA A 178 2.51 4.37 6.64
N LEU A 179 3.53 3.63 6.24
CA LEU A 179 4.68 3.30 7.08
C LEU A 179 5.76 4.40 7.07
N GLY A 180 5.58 5.47 6.29
CA GLY A 180 6.62 6.46 6.04
C GLY A 180 7.80 5.91 5.22
N GLY A 181 7.62 4.75 4.58
CA GLY A 181 8.65 4.06 3.78
C GLY A 181 8.84 4.64 2.37
N LEU A 182 7.90 5.44 1.91
CA LEU A 182 8.23 6.58 1.06
C LEU A 182 8.63 7.65 2.05
N SER A 183 9.92 7.87 2.23
CA SER A 183 10.37 9.07 2.93
C SER A 183 9.61 10.24 2.31
N SER A 184 9.47 11.33 3.07
CA SER A 184 9.05 12.66 2.57
C SER A 184 9.90 13.20 1.42
N SER A 185 10.88 12.46 0.90
CA SER A 185 11.29 12.55 -0.50
C SER A 185 10.17 11.96 -1.36
N GLY A 186 9.05 12.69 -1.43
CA GLY A 186 8.09 12.57 -2.51
C GLY A 186 8.87 12.44 -3.82
N MET A 187 8.31 11.78 -4.83
CA MET A 187 9.03 11.59 -6.09
C MET A 187 9.76 12.88 -6.46
N GLN A 188 11.08 12.82 -6.52
CA GLN A 188 11.87 13.99 -6.88
C GLN A 188 11.67 14.26 -8.37
N ALA A 189 11.25 15.45 -8.73
CA ALA A 189 11.10 15.86 -10.11
C ALA A 189 12.42 15.73 -10.90
N SER A 190 13.56 15.82 -10.22
CA SER A 190 14.89 15.52 -10.78
C SER A 190 14.98 14.13 -11.41
N SER A 191 14.22 13.17 -10.91
CA SER A 191 14.15 11.81 -11.47
C SER A 191 13.40 11.72 -12.81
N LEU A 192 12.76 12.81 -13.26
CA LEU A 192 12.03 12.90 -14.52
C LEU A 192 12.85 13.63 -15.61
N LYS A 193 13.96 14.28 -15.23
CA LYS A 193 14.73 15.19 -16.08
C LYS A 193 15.06 14.61 -17.47
N ASN A 194 15.51 13.36 -17.50
CA ASN A 194 16.01 12.69 -18.70
C ASN A 194 15.01 11.70 -19.32
N LEU A 195 13.77 11.65 -18.81
CA LEU A 195 12.74 10.76 -19.34
C LEU A 195 12.04 11.40 -20.54
N SER A 196 11.59 10.60 -21.49
CA SER A 196 10.59 11.03 -22.47
C SER A 196 9.29 11.42 -21.79
N GLU A 197 8.40 12.11 -22.46
CA GLU A 197 7.08 12.49 -21.93
C GLU A 197 6.26 11.27 -21.53
N ALA A 198 6.26 10.24 -22.37
CA ALA A 198 5.55 8.99 -22.11
C ALA A 198 6.10 8.27 -20.87
N GLU A 199 7.42 8.21 -20.71
CA GLU A 199 8.05 7.61 -19.52
C GLU A 199 7.77 8.42 -18.25
N ALA A 200 7.77 9.76 -18.33
CA ALA A 200 7.42 10.63 -17.21
C ALA A 200 5.96 10.40 -16.78
N VAL A 201 5.02 10.34 -17.73
CA VAL A 201 3.60 10.03 -17.48
C VAL A 201 3.45 8.63 -16.87
N ALA A 202 4.11 7.63 -17.41
CA ALA A 202 4.06 6.27 -16.87
C ALA A 202 4.59 6.19 -15.43
N LYS A 203 5.62 6.96 -15.12
CA LYS A 203 6.24 6.98 -13.79
C LYS A 203 5.39 7.71 -12.75
N ILE A 204 4.75 8.83 -13.11
CA ILE A 204 4.00 9.65 -12.15
C ILE A 204 2.50 9.29 -12.10
N GLY A 205 1.95 8.71 -13.14
CA GLY A 205 0.53 8.36 -13.26
C GLY A 205 -0.02 7.57 -12.08
N PRO A 206 0.67 6.53 -11.59
CA PRO A 206 0.24 5.78 -10.42
C PRO A 206 0.05 6.63 -9.16
N LEU A 207 0.83 7.72 -8.98
CA LEU A 207 0.69 8.63 -7.84
C LEU A 207 -0.61 9.43 -7.92
N PHE A 208 -0.97 9.93 -9.10
CA PHE A 208 -2.24 10.63 -9.30
C PHE A 208 -3.44 9.70 -9.17
N THR A 209 -3.33 8.48 -9.68
CA THR A 209 -4.39 7.46 -9.51
C THR A 209 -4.59 7.08 -8.04
N ALA A 210 -3.51 6.97 -7.27
CA ALA A 210 -3.60 6.75 -5.83
C ALA A 210 -4.22 7.95 -5.10
N ASN A 211 -3.81 9.17 -5.47
CA ASN A 211 -4.33 10.41 -4.89
C ASN A 211 -5.82 10.61 -5.17
N GLN A 212 -6.31 10.27 -6.36
CA GLN A 212 -7.74 10.33 -6.71
C GLN A 212 -8.60 9.56 -5.72
N LYS A 213 -8.15 8.38 -5.27
CA LYS A 213 -8.90 7.55 -4.31
C LYS A 213 -9.05 8.23 -2.95
N THR A 214 -8.10 9.09 -2.58
CA THR A 214 -8.06 9.77 -1.29
C THR A 214 -8.79 11.11 -1.32
N THR A 215 -8.62 11.86 -2.42
CA THR A 215 -9.10 13.26 -2.54
C THR A 215 -10.38 13.40 -3.34
N GLY A 216 -10.74 12.41 -4.18
CA GLY A 216 -11.81 12.50 -5.16
C GLY A 216 -11.45 13.30 -6.42
N ILE A 217 -10.28 13.94 -6.47
CA ILE A 217 -9.83 14.69 -7.66
C ILE A 217 -9.40 13.69 -8.73
N LEU A 218 -9.95 13.84 -9.95
CA LEU A 218 -9.64 12.93 -11.06
C LEU A 218 -8.15 12.93 -11.39
N ALA A 219 -7.56 11.75 -11.51
CA ALA A 219 -6.15 11.57 -11.80
C ALA A 219 -5.74 12.25 -13.13
N CYS A 220 -6.61 12.23 -14.14
CA CYS A 220 -6.36 12.89 -15.42
C CYS A 220 -6.29 14.43 -15.29
N VAL A 221 -7.10 15.02 -14.41
CA VAL A 221 -7.05 16.48 -14.15
C VAL A 221 -5.75 16.85 -13.46
N SER A 222 -5.38 16.14 -12.40
CA SER A 222 -4.11 16.38 -11.69
C SER A 222 -2.90 16.13 -12.58
N MET A 223 -2.96 15.13 -13.47
CA MET A 223 -1.92 14.87 -14.47
C MET A 223 -1.81 16.01 -15.49
N ALA A 224 -2.95 16.49 -16.01
CA ALA A 224 -2.96 17.61 -16.96
C ALA A 224 -2.35 18.89 -16.34
N GLN A 225 -2.73 19.23 -15.11
CA GLN A 225 -2.12 20.32 -14.37
C GLN A 225 -0.61 20.14 -14.20
N PHE A 226 -0.18 18.96 -13.76
CA PHE A 226 1.25 18.64 -13.62
C PHE A 226 2.01 18.87 -14.93
N ILE A 227 1.46 18.42 -16.08
CA ILE A 227 2.06 18.60 -17.39
C ILE A 227 2.17 20.08 -17.75
N LEU A 228 1.07 20.81 -17.60
CA LEU A 228 1.00 22.24 -17.94
C LEU A 228 1.93 23.10 -17.08
N GLU A 229 1.90 22.88 -15.75
CA GLU A 229 2.64 23.72 -14.79
C GLU A 229 4.13 23.40 -14.74
N SER A 230 4.51 22.15 -14.99
CA SER A 230 5.90 21.72 -14.80
C SER A 230 6.61 21.20 -16.05
N GLY A 231 5.94 21.15 -17.20
CA GLY A 231 6.50 20.55 -18.41
C GLY A 231 6.98 19.11 -18.13
N TYR A 232 6.07 18.25 -17.66
CA TYR A 232 6.40 16.87 -17.27
C TYR A 232 7.42 16.77 -16.11
N GLY A 233 7.43 17.75 -15.21
CA GLY A 233 8.37 17.84 -14.10
C GLY A 233 9.76 18.35 -14.50
N LYS A 234 9.94 18.90 -15.71
CA LYS A 234 11.23 19.35 -16.24
C LYS A 234 11.48 20.84 -16.05
N SER A 235 10.49 21.62 -15.62
CA SER A 235 10.66 23.05 -15.36
C SER A 235 11.73 23.29 -14.30
N GLU A 236 12.36 24.47 -14.35
CA GLU A 236 13.37 24.88 -13.37
C GLU A 236 12.88 24.76 -11.92
N LEU A 237 11.65 25.21 -11.66
CA LEU A 237 11.03 25.15 -10.34
C LEU A 237 10.81 23.69 -9.89
N ALA A 238 10.36 22.83 -10.79
CA ALA A 238 10.21 21.41 -10.48
C ALA A 238 11.57 20.76 -10.17
N GLN A 239 12.60 21.05 -10.94
CA GLN A 239 13.91 20.43 -10.79
C GLN A 239 14.68 20.89 -9.56
N ASN A 240 14.58 22.18 -9.19
CA ASN A 240 15.38 22.76 -8.13
C ASN A 240 14.63 22.80 -6.76
N ALA A 241 13.30 22.90 -6.78
CA ALA A 241 12.48 22.98 -5.57
C ALA A 241 11.52 21.78 -5.40
N ASN A 242 11.50 20.83 -6.34
CA ASN A 242 10.50 19.74 -6.39
C ASN A 242 9.04 20.26 -6.42
N ASN A 243 8.86 21.51 -6.86
CA ASN A 243 7.57 22.17 -6.91
C ASN A 243 7.01 22.11 -8.33
N CYS A 244 6.14 21.13 -8.56
CA CYS A 244 5.56 20.86 -9.88
C CYS A 244 4.28 21.64 -10.17
N PHE A 245 3.78 22.43 -9.23
CA PHE A 245 2.49 23.13 -9.31
C PHE A 245 2.60 24.64 -9.05
N GLY A 246 3.80 25.21 -9.06
CA GLY A 246 3.99 26.63 -8.88
C GLY A 246 3.55 27.18 -7.52
N MET A 247 3.55 26.34 -6.46
CA MET A 247 3.04 26.71 -5.15
C MET A 247 3.92 27.74 -4.48
N LYS A 248 3.37 28.95 -4.22
CA LYS A 248 4.06 30.04 -3.51
C LYS A 248 3.96 29.85 -1.99
N THR A 249 4.95 30.36 -1.26
CA THR A 249 4.98 30.31 0.21
C THR A 249 3.91 31.21 0.85
N SER A 250 3.52 32.30 0.17
CA SER A 250 2.61 33.32 0.68
C SER A 250 1.12 32.98 0.52
N LEU A 251 0.76 31.87 -0.12
CA LEU A 251 -0.66 31.52 -0.28
C LEU A 251 -1.28 31.13 1.07
N SER A 252 -2.30 31.87 1.50
CA SER A 252 -3.08 31.52 2.68
C SER A 252 -3.77 30.16 2.51
N GLY A 253 -3.89 29.39 3.59
CA GLY A 253 -4.52 28.05 3.54
C GLY A 253 -3.64 26.94 2.95
N ASN A 254 -2.37 27.19 2.71
CA ASN A 254 -1.43 26.27 2.10
C ASN A 254 -0.77 25.28 3.07
N SER A 255 -1.19 25.24 4.30
CA SER A 255 -0.78 24.22 5.27
C SER A 255 -1.90 23.18 5.42
N TRP A 256 -1.60 21.94 5.09
CA TRP A 256 -2.51 20.84 5.34
C TRP A 256 -1.75 19.67 5.95
N SER A 257 -2.46 18.81 6.66
CA SER A 257 -1.89 17.58 7.21
C SER A 257 -1.38 16.69 6.06
N GLY A 258 -0.10 16.34 6.08
CA GLY A 258 0.55 15.55 5.02
C GLY A 258 1.27 16.38 3.96
N SER A 259 1.36 17.73 4.11
CA SER A 259 2.26 18.52 3.28
C SER A 259 3.70 18.03 3.42
N SER A 260 4.41 17.90 2.30
CA SER A 260 5.83 17.54 2.26
C SER A 260 6.76 18.74 2.45
N TRP A 261 6.22 19.96 2.40
CA TRP A 261 7.00 21.17 2.64
C TRP A 261 7.31 21.32 4.13
N ASP A 262 8.55 21.66 4.45
CA ASP A 262 9.05 21.79 5.83
C ASP A 262 8.62 23.12 6.52
N GLY A 263 7.89 23.98 5.80
CA GLY A 263 7.44 25.30 6.27
C GLY A 263 8.54 26.37 6.31
N LYS A 264 9.73 26.09 5.82
CA LYS A 264 10.91 26.98 5.89
C LYS A 264 11.69 27.11 4.59
N SER A 265 11.89 26.00 3.88
CA SER A 265 12.65 25.99 2.62
C SER A 265 11.96 26.81 1.55
N VAL A 266 12.72 27.71 0.92
CA VAL A 266 12.21 28.66 -0.07
C VAL A 266 13.09 28.62 -1.31
N TYR A 267 12.46 28.62 -2.49
CA TYR A 267 13.10 28.81 -3.76
C TYR A 267 12.62 30.12 -4.38
N THR A 268 13.50 31.14 -4.39
CA THR A 268 13.18 32.48 -4.89
C THR A 268 13.52 32.59 -6.37
N LYS A 269 12.57 33.02 -7.20
CA LYS A 269 12.81 33.27 -8.62
C LYS A 269 11.95 34.42 -9.18
N LYS A 270 12.38 34.97 -10.29
CA LYS A 270 11.57 35.90 -11.11
C LYS A 270 10.51 35.10 -11.86
N THR A 271 9.27 35.55 -11.80
CA THR A 271 8.13 34.99 -12.52
C THR A 271 7.30 36.10 -13.14
N GLN A 272 6.53 35.77 -14.17
CA GLN A 272 5.56 36.68 -14.73
C GLN A 272 4.19 36.44 -14.14
N GLU A 273 3.53 37.51 -13.73
CA GLU A 273 2.16 37.49 -13.24
C GLU A 273 1.30 38.38 -14.15
N GLN A 274 0.04 37.97 -14.32
CA GLN A 274 -0.92 38.78 -15.04
C GLN A 274 -1.70 39.66 -14.08
N ASN A 275 -1.73 40.95 -14.32
CA ASN A 275 -2.57 41.91 -13.59
C ASN A 275 -4.05 41.75 -14.02
N ASP A 276 -4.96 42.37 -13.25
CA ASP A 276 -6.41 42.33 -13.55
C ASP A 276 -6.77 42.97 -14.88
N ASP A 277 -5.95 43.87 -15.39
CA ASP A 277 -6.09 44.53 -16.70
C ASP A 277 -5.53 43.68 -17.87
N GLY A 278 -5.01 42.49 -17.59
CA GLY A 278 -4.42 41.58 -18.56
C GLY A 278 -2.93 41.87 -18.90
N SER A 279 -2.33 42.92 -18.35
CA SER A 279 -0.91 43.23 -18.53
C SER A 279 -0.03 42.24 -17.77
N MET A 280 1.18 41.95 -18.28
CA MET A 280 2.14 41.08 -17.66
C MET A 280 3.19 41.89 -16.87
N VAL A 281 3.40 41.50 -15.62
CA VAL A 281 4.43 42.09 -14.76
C VAL A 281 5.42 41.03 -14.31
N THR A 282 6.71 41.38 -14.30
CA THR A 282 7.72 40.48 -13.72
C THR A 282 7.90 40.78 -12.24
N ILE A 283 7.66 39.82 -11.42
CA ILE A 283 7.87 39.91 -9.96
C ILE A 283 8.90 38.89 -9.48
N THR A 284 9.46 39.12 -8.31
CA THR A 284 10.23 38.10 -7.59
C THR A 284 9.30 37.43 -6.58
N ALA A 285 9.17 36.12 -6.67
CA ALA A 285 8.30 35.34 -5.81
C ALA A 285 9.05 34.19 -5.14
N ASP A 286 8.59 33.87 -3.95
CA ASP A 286 9.10 32.77 -3.13
C ASP A 286 8.18 31.55 -3.28
N PHE A 287 8.77 30.44 -3.68
CA PHE A 287 8.11 29.15 -3.90
C PHE A 287 8.55 28.14 -2.83
N ARG A 288 7.68 27.21 -2.49
CA ARG A 288 7.91 26.13 -1.51
C ARG A 288 8.12 24.79 -2.18
#